data_7be4a65db4d33e059f37a904b82b7966
#
_entry.id   7be4a65db4d33e059f37a904b82b7966
#
_cell.length_a   1.000
_cell.length_b   1.000
_cell.length_c   1.000
_cell.angle_alpha   90.00
_cell.angle_beta   90.00
_cell.angle_gamma   90.00
#
_symmetry.space_group_name_H-M   'P 1'
#
loop_
_entity.id
_entity.type
_entity.pdbx_description
1 polymer ?
#
loop_
_entity_poly.entity_id
_entity_poly.type
_entity_poly.pdbx_seq_one_letter_code
_entity_poly.pdbx_strand_id
1 'polypeptide(L)'
;MCVDYSFSSATVTHVITTHSGNRVGGVTSLGDNVFVVCYNSQQQIEVYEAKTFTFQRHITVPGLGNYSYGLAACPHNNCLYASDWDNDSIHRLQLSGSNAVMKWSAARHPAGLSVDSEHNLLVVSQDESKLQIFMTDGTLLQDIQLREDIGGPWHAVQLPTGQFLVSRSDSLHRVYAVGIGGAVVRSYGGKIGSQLKQMNKIRGLTVDGEGRVLVADWNNDRLLVIDQSLSNAHEMSVCVDGGLKGPRSMWYDQSRQRLYIGEDKRGRVIVIDKLKDFKIN
;
A
#
# COMPACT_ATOMS: atom_id res chain seq x y z
N MET A 1 -6.39 28.10 -1.66
CA MET A 1 -7.86 28.09 -1.91
C MET A 1 -8.10 27.04 -2.97
N CYS A 2 -8.68 25.87 -2.62
CA CYS A 2 -9.11 24.89 -3.63
C CYS A 2 -10.31 25.48 -4.35
N VAL A 3 -10.16 25.78 -5.63
CA VAL A 3 -11.26 26.28 -6.46
C VAL A 3 -12.14 25.08 -6.80
N ASP A 4 -13.39 25.20 -6.45
CA ASP A 4 -14.46 24.21 -6.59
C ASP A 4 -14.78 23.99 -8.08
N TYR A 5 -14.16 22.95 -8.64
CA TYR A 5 -14.64 22.34 -9.87
C TYR A 5 -15.25 21.00 -9.49
N SER A 6 -16.56 20.88 -9.42
CA SER A 6 -17.45 19.68 -9.48
C SER A 6 -16.87 18.26 -9.25
N PHE A 7 -15.68 18.11 -8.68
CA PHE A 7 -15.07 16.86 -8.28
C PHE A 7 -15.18 16.73 -6.77
N SER A 8 -15.63 15.59 -6.30
CA SER A 8 -15.65 15.30 -4.87
C SER A 8 -14.23 15.42 -4.32
N SER A 9 -14.00 16.35 -3.40
CA SER A 9 -12.72 16.53 -2.73
C SER A 9 -12.67 15.73 -1.44
N ALA A 10 -11.61 14.97 -1.24
CA ALA A 10 -11.37 14.31 0.03
C ALA A 10 -10.74 15.31 1.02
N THR A 11 -11.34 15.45 2.20
CA THR A 11 -10.83 16.34 3.23
C THR A 11 -9.66 15.71 3.96
N VAL A 12 -8.48 16.32 3.83
CA VAL A 12 -7.30 15.98 4.63
C VAL A 12 -7.55 16.46 6.06
N THR A 13 -7.52 15.53 7.00
CA THR A 13 -7.73 15.84 8.42
C THR A 13 -6.41 16.06 9.15
N HIS A 14 -5.35 15.34 8.76
CA HIS A 14 -4.03 15.46 9.37
C HIS A 14 -2.91 15.19 8.36
N VAL A 15 -1.73 15.70 8.70
CA VAL A 15 -0.48 15.41 8.01
C VAL A 15 0.55 15.01 9.07
N ILE A 16 1.06 13.79 8.99
CA ILE A 16 2.15 13.32 9.82
C ILE A 16 3.45 13.57 9.05
N THR A 17 4.34 14.41 9.58
CA THR A 17 5.72 14.47 9.09
C THR A 17 6.51 13.36 9.77
N THR A 18 7.22 12.52 9.00
CA THR A 18 8.00 11.43 9.57
C THR A 18 9.06 11.98 10.54
N HIS A 19 9.22 11.27 11.68
CA HIS A 19 10.17 11.69 12.71
C HIS A 19 11.62 11.72 12.18
N SER A 20 11.96 10.74 11.36
CA SER A 20 13.26 10.66 10.70
C SER A 20 13.46 11.70 9.59
N GLY A 21 12.40 12.35 9.10
CA GLY A 21 12.45 13.19 7.90
C GLY A 21 12.66 12.42 6.59
N ASN A 22 12.70 11.09 6.65
CA ASN A 22 12.95 10.24 5.50
C ASN A 22 11.67 9.95 4.70
N ARG A 23 11.86 9.52 3.46
CA ARG A 23 10.81 9.17 2.50
C ARG A 23 10.02 7.95 2.98
N VAL A 24 8.69 7.98 2.88
CA VAL A 24 7.83 6.88 3.32
C VAL A 24 7.89 5.72 2.33
N GLY A 25 8.27 4.55 2.84
CA GLY A 25 8.20 3.28 2.11
C GLY A 25 6.84 2.61 2.26
N GLY A 26 6.38 2.43 3.50
CA GLY A 26 5.11 1.80 3.84
C GLY A 26 4.40 2.46 5.01
N VAL A 27 3.08 2.40 5.02
CA VAL A 27 2.22 2.85 6.11
C VAL A 27 1.11 1.84 6.38
N THR A 28 0.79 1.62 7.65
CA THR A 28 -0.36 0.81 8.09
C THR A 28 -0.84 1.27 9.46
N SER A 29 -1.98 0.77 9.92
CA SER A 29 -2.47 1.01 11.28
C SER A 29 -2.94 -0.29 11.95
N LEU A 30 -2.81 -0.34 13.26
CA LEU A 30 -3.32 -1.43 14.07
C LEU A 30 -3.59 -0.95 15.50
N GLY A 31 -4.80 -1.22 16.01
CA GLY A 31 -5.22 -0.69 17.30
C GLY A 31 -5.12 0.84 17.32
N ASP A 32 -4.57 1.40 18.38
CA ASP A 32 -4.41 2.84 18.55
C ASP A 32 -3.08 3.38 17.97
N ASN A 33 -2.44 2.63 17.06
CA ASN A 33 -1.16 3.02 16.47
C ASN A 33 -1.19 3.09 14.95
N VAL A 34 -0.43 4.05 14.42
CA VAL A 34 -0.03 4.13 13.01
C VAL A 34 1.46 3.78 12.93
N PHE A 35 1.80 2.91 12.01
CA PHE A 35 3.16 2.43 11.78
C PHE A 35 3.66 2.92 10.43
N VAL A 36 4.86 3.46 10.42
CA VAL A 36 5.49 3.99 9.20
C VAL A 36 6.90 3.42 9.08
N VAL A 37 7.20 2.78 7.95
CA VAL A 37 8.55 2.42 7.58
C VAL A 37 9.07 3.43 6.56
N CYS A 38 10.26 3.94 6.81
CA CYS A 38 10.93 4.92 5.94
C CYS A 38 12.16 4.29 5.26
N TYR A 39 12.59 4.88 4.15
CA TYR A 39 13.87 4.53 3.56
C TYR A 39 15.03 4.90 4.48
N ASN A 40 16.08 4.09 4.46
CA ASN A 40 17.24 4.27 5.33
C ASN A 40 16.84 4.40 6.81
N SER A 41 15.81 3.67 7.23
CA SER A 41 15.21 3.75 8.56
C SER A 41 16.09 3.18 9.68
N GLN A 42 17.33 2.76 9.37
CA GLN A 42 18.24 2.15 10.35
C GLN A 42 17.59 0.97 11.09
N GLN A 43 16.86 0.12 10.36
CA GLN A 43 16.14 -1.03 10.91
C GLN A 43 15.01 -0.65 11.87
N GLN A 44 14.35 0.47 11.64
CA GLN A 44 13.32 0.99 12.53
C GLN A 44 11.98 1.20 11.82
N ILE A 45 10.89 1.01 12.56
CA ILE A 45 9.54 1.42 12.22
C ILE A 45 9.13 2.52 13.19
N GLU A 46 8.68 3.64 12.68
CA GLU A 46 8.14 4.75 13.47
C GLU A 46 6.71 4.42 13.91
N VAL A 47 6.38 4.71 15.16
CA VAL A 47 5.05 4.51 15.74
C VAL A 47 4.46 5.84 16.16
N TYR A 48 3.25 6.09 15.70
CA TYR A 48 2.46 7.28 16.02
C TYR A 48 1.15 6.87 16.70
N GLU A 49 0.66 7.70 17.59
CA GLU A 49 -0.66 7.53 18.19
C GLU A 49 -1.76 7.87 17.17
N ALA A 50 -2.77 7.00 17.00
CA ALA A 50 -3.73 7.11 15.89
C ALA A 50 -4.80 8.20 16.06
N LYS A 51 -4.93 8.82 17.25
CA LYS A 51 -5.87 9.91 17.52
C LYS A 51 -5.21 11.28 17.37
N THR A 52 -4.00 11.41 17.93
CA THR A 52 -3.26 12.69 17.95
C THR A 52 -2.22 12.80 16.85
N PHE A 53 -1.85 11.67 16.23
CA PHE A 53 -0.78 11.55 15.23
C PHE A 53 0.59 12.01 15.73
N THR A 54 0.79 11.97 17.05
CA THR A 54 2.06 12.30 17.67
C THR A 54 3.00 11.10 17.64
N PHE A 55 4.28 11.37 17.35
CA PHE A 55 5.32 10.35 17.41
C PHE A 55 5.44 9.80 18.84
N GLN A 56 5.49 8.48 18.98
CA GLN A 56 5.63 7.81 20.27
C GLN A 56 7.00 7.16 20.45
N ARG A 57 7.42 6.34 19.50
CA ARG A 57 8.66 5.56 19.60
C ARG A 57 9.07 4.97 18.26
N HIS A 58 10.26 4.39 18.24
CA HIS A 58 10.68 3.44 17.21
C HIS A 58 10.51 2.00 17.70
N ILE A 59 10.23 1.09 16.75
CA ILE A 59 10.39 -0.35 16.93
C ILE A 59 11.58 -0.78 16.10
N THR A 60 12.59 -1.37 16.74
CA THR A 60 13.75 -1.92 16.04
C THR A 60 13.37 -3.27 15.41
N VAL A 61 13.73 -3.46 14.14
CA VAL A 61 13.55 -4.69 13.36
C VAL A 61 14.93 -5.18 12.94
N PRO A 62 15.58 -6.02 13.74
CA PRO A 62 16.96 -6.46 13.46
C PRO A 62 17.09 -7.10 12.09
N GLY A 63 18.06 -6.63 11.31
CA GLY A 63 18.37 -7.15 9.97
C GLY A 63 17.45 -6.67 8.85
N LEU A 64 16.54 -5.71 9.11
CA LEU A 64 15.77 -5.05 8.05
C LEU A 64 16.70 -4.17 7.20
N GLY A 65 16.64 -4.33 5.89
CA GLY A 65 17.43 -3.52 4.92
C GLY A 65 16.98 -2.06 4.84
N ASN A 66 17.71 -1.30 4.03
CA ASN A 66 17.44 0.13 3.84
C ASN A 66 16.19 0.41 2.97
N TYR A 67 15.82 -0.56 2.14
CA TYR A 67 14.66 -0.45 1.24
C TYR A 67 13.55 -1.40 1.68
N SER A 68 12.69 -0.91 2.55
CA SER A 68 11.43 -1.55 2.91
C SER A 68 10.28 -0.80 2.23
N TYR A 69 9.62 -1.45 1.29
CA TYR A 69 8.56 -0.84 0.48
C TYR A 69 7.16 -1.24 0.88
N GLY A 70 7.02 -2.35 1.58
CA GLY A 70 5.75 -2.87 2.05
C GLY A 70 5.70 -2.91 3.57
N LEU A 71 4.59 -2.46 4.12
CA LEU A 71 4.23 -2.62 5.53
C LEU A 71 2.76 -3.00 5.60
N ALA A 72 2.47 -4.13 6.23
CA ALA A 72 1.11 -4.61 6.41
C ALA A 72 0.86 -4.99 7.87
N ALA A 73 -0.36 -4.73 8.35
CA ALA A 73 -0.81 -5.14 9.67
C ALA A 73 -1.80 -6.30 9.55
N CYS A 74 -1.70 -7.27 10.45
CA CYS A 74 -2.67 -8.32 10.64
C CYS A 74 -3.32 -8.19 12.02
N PRO A 75 -4.54 -7.64 12.12
CA PRO A 75 -5.24 -7.50 13.39
C PRO A 75 -5.49 -8.83 14.09
N HIS A 76 -5.85 -9.86 13.33
CA HIS A 76 -6.12 -11.20 13.85
C HIS A 76 -4.91 -11.79 14.60
N ASN A 77 -3.74 -11.68 13.99
CA ASN A 77 -2.49 -12.22 14.55
C ASN A 77 -1.72 -11.21 15.41
N ASN A 78 -2.24 -9.99 15.58
CA ASN A 78 -1.63 -8.87 16.29
C ASN A 78 -0.16 -8.69 15.93
N CYS A 79 0.13 -8.59 14.63
CA CYS A 79 1.49 -8.48 14.11
C CYS A 79 1.59 -7.52 12.93
N LEU A 80 2.82 -7.11 12.62
CA LEU A 80 3.19 -6.36 11.44
C LEU A 80 4.09 -7.23 10.55
N TYR A 81 4.02 -6.96 9.25
CA TYR A 81 4.94 -7.51 8.26
C TYR A 81 5.63 -6.36 7.55
N ALA A 82 6.95 -6.45 7.38
CA ALA A 82 7.76 -5.52 6.60
C ALA A 82 8.51 -6.28 5.51
N SER A 83 8.47 -5.76 4.27
CA SER A 83 9.28 -6.31 3.18
C SER A 83 10.71 -5.79 3.27
N ASP A 84 11.66 -6.65 2.99
CA ASP A 84 13.08 -6.35 2.95
C ASP A 84 13.58 -6.60 1.52
N TRP A 85 13.55 -5.54 0.73
CA TRP A 85 13.93 -5.57 -0.67
C TRP A 85 15.40 -5.96 -0.86
N ASP A 86 16.28 -5.48 0.01
CA ASP A 86 17.72 -5.70 -0.11
C ASP A 86 18.13 -7.16 0.16
N ASN A 87 17.35 -7.86 1.00
CA ASN A 87 17.68 -9.18 1.49
C ASN A 87 16.67 -10.27 1.08
N ASP A 88 15.81 -9.99 0.09
CA ASP A 88 14.81 -10.93 -0.44
C ASP A 88 14.00 -11.63 0.66
N SER A 89 13.51 -10.86 1.63
CA SER A 89 12.91 -11.44 2.83
C SER A 89 11.74 -10.63 3.39
N ILE A 90 10.99 -11.29 4.27
CA ILE A 90 9.91 -10.70 5.03
C ILE A 90 10.27 -10.76 6.50
N HIS A 91 10.05 -9.67 7.22
CA HIS A 91 10.13 -9.60 8.67
C HIS A 91 8.72 -9.52 9.25
N ARG A 92 8.40 -10.41 10.19
CA ARG A 92 7.16 -10.37 10.97
C ARG A 92 7.47 -9.95 12.40
N LEU A 93 6.80 -8.90 12.86
CA LEU A 93 6.91 -8.40 14.22
C LEU A 93 5.66 -8.77 15.00
N GLN A 94 5.82 -9.48 16.12
CA GLN A 94 4.73 -9.67 17.09
C GLN A 94 4.60 -8.40 17.93
N LEU A 95 3.39 -7.81 18.02
CA LEU A 95 3.16 -6.57 18.77
C LEU A 95 2.80 -6.79 20.24
N SER A 96 2.75 -8.04 20.69
CA SER A 96 2.53 -8.40 22.09
C SER A 96 3.79 -9.02 22.70
N GLY A 97 4.03 -8.77 23.97
CA GLY A 97 5.18 -9.32 24.69
C GLY A 97 6.52 -8.70 24.29
N SER A 98 7.48 -9.53 23.90
CA SER A 98 8.87 -9.11 23.63
C SER A 98 9.10 -8.42 22.29
N ASN A 99 8.08 -8.15 21.49
CA ASN A 99 8.20 -7.71 20.09
C ASN A 99 9.11 -8.65 19.26
N ALA A 100 8.90 -9.95 19.42
CA ALA A 100 9.69 -10.96 18.73
C ALA A 100 9.61 -10.77 17.21
N VAL A 101 10.76 -10.85 16.54
CA VAL A 101 10.90 -10.74 15.10
C VAL A 101 11.19 -12.12 14.53
N MET A 102 10.37 -12.54 13.54
CA MET A 102 10.62 -13.68 12.69
C MET A 102 11.04 -13.17 11.31
N LYS A 103 11.90 -13.92 10.63
CA LYS A 103 12.34 -13.61 9.25
C LYS A 103 12.29 -14.88 8.41
N TRP A 104 11.81 -14.74 7.16
CA TRP A 104 11.88 -15.82 6.16
C TRP A 104 12.16 -15.25 4.77
N SER A 105 12.63 -16.12 3.86
CA SER A 105 12.90 -15.74 2.48
C SER A 105 11.62 -15.63 1.68
N ALA A 106 11.57 -14.64 0.79
CA ALA A 106 10.55 -14.47 -0.23
C ALA A 106 11.21 -14.50 -1.62
N ALA A 107 10.42 -14.43 -2.69
CA ALA A 107 10.93 -14.22 -4.03
C ALA A 107 11.65 -12.86 -4.13
N ARG A 108 12.53 -12.71 -5.15
CA ARG A 108 13.42 -11.55 -5.26
C ARG A 108 12.70 -10.22 -5.27
N HIS A 109 13.26 -9.29 -4.53
CA HIS A 109 12.80 -7.92 -4.41
C HIS A 109 11.31 -7.83 -3.99
N PRO A 110 10.94 -8.33 -2.78
CA PRO A 110 9.58 -8.22 -2.27
C PRO A 110 9.23 -6.74 -2.09
N ALA A 111 8.15 -6.32 -2.73
CA ALA A 111 7.72 -4.92 -2.74
C ALA A 111 6.49 -4.70 -1.82
N GLY A 112 5.30 -4.57 -2.39
CA GLY A 112 4.09 -4.33 -1.63
C GLY A 112 3.60 -5.55 -0.85
N LEU A 113 3.06 -5.29 0.33
CA LEU A 113 2.49 -6.29 1.23
C LEU A 113 1.02 -5.96 1.50
N SER A 114 0.19 -6.99 1.61
CA SER A 114 -1.17 -6.89 2.16
C SER A 114 -1.54 -8.18 2.89
N VAL A 115 -2.67 -8.17 3.58
CA VAL A 115 -3.20 -9.36 4.27
C VAL A 115 -4.53 -9.71 3.64
N ASP A 116 -4.75 -11.00 3.34
CA ASP A 116 -5.98 -11.50 2.76
C ASP A 116 -7.10 -11.72 3.81
N SER A 117 -8.26 -12.15 3.35
CA SER A 117 -9.42 -12.42 4.22
C SER A 117 -9.23 -13.62 5.16
N GLU A 118 -8.27 -14.50 4.88
CA GLU A 118 -7.90 -15.67 5.70
C GLU A 118 -6.72 -15.36 6.62
N HIS A 119 -6.29 -14.07 6.68
CA HIS A 119 -5.18 -13.57 7.49
C HIS A 119 -3.79 -14.03 7.03
N ASN A 120 -3.66 -14.48 5.78
CA ASN A 120 -2.39 -14.79 5.15
C ASN A 120 -1.74 -13.53 4.59
N LEU A 121 -0.42 -13.55 4.47
CA LEU A 121 0.34 -12.45 3.90
C LEU A 121 0.48 -12.61 2.39
N LEU A 122 0.05 -11.59 1.64
CA LEU A 122 0.30 -11.46 0.21
C LEU A 122 1.60 -10.69 0.00
N VAL A 123 2.51 -11.25 -0.77
CA VAL A 123 3.82 -10.68 -1.10
C VAL A 123 3.98 -10.62 -2.61
N VAL A 124 4.25 -9.44 -3.14
CA VAL A 124 4.53 -9.26 -4.57
C VAL A 124 6.04 -9.19 -4.77
N SER A 125 6.56 -10.04 -5.66
CA SER A 125 7.94 -9.99 -6.12
C SER A 125 8.04 -9.27 -7.46
N GLN A 126 8.80 -8.20 -7.50
CA GLN A 126 8.92 -7.37 -8.70
C GLN A 126 9.70 -8.09 -9.79
N ASP A 127 10.87 -8.63 -9.49
CA ASP A 127 11.78 -9.21 -10.47
C ASP A 127 11.30 -10.54 -11.04
N GLU A 128 10.63 -11.36 -10.21
CA GLU A 128 10.14 -12.66 -10.62
C GLU A 128 8.71 -12.64 -11.15
N SER A 129 8.04 -11.49 -11.11
CA SER A 129 6.64 -11.34 -11.50
C SER A 129 5.73 -12.35 -10.82
N LYS A 130 5.87 -12.46 -9.49
CA LYS A 130 5.14 -13.42 -8.66
C LYS A 130 4.27 -12.73 -7.62
N LEU A 131 3.19 -13.42 -7.27
CA LEU A 131 2.39 -13.17 -6.07
C LEU A 131 2.50 -14.41 -5.18
N GLN A 132 3.12 -14.26 -4.02
CA GLN A 132 3.28 -15.32 -3.02
C GLN A 132 2.31 -15.12 -1.87
N ILE A 133 1.74 -16.20 -1.37
CA ILE A 133 0.84 -16.21 -0.21
C ILE A 133 1.49 -17.03 0.89
N PHE A 134 1.71 -16.40 2.04
CA PHE A 134 2.36 -17.02 3.21
C PHE A 134 1.39 -17.08 4.39
N MET A 135 1.45 -18.18 5.13
CA MET A 135 0.89 -18.21 6.48
C MET A 135 1.65 -17.26 7.42
N THR A 136 1.08 -17.02 8.58
CA THR A 136 1.66 -16.11 9.58
C THR A 136 3.00 -16.61 10.16
N ASP A 137 3.31 -17.90 10.03
CA ASP A 137 4.59 -18.50 10.44
C ASP A 137 5.65 -18.51 9.34
N GLY A 138 5.34 -17.95 8.17
CA GLY A 138 6.24 -17.92 7.01
C GLY A 138 6.15 -19.15 6.09
N THR A 139 5.23 -20.08 6.35
CA THR A 139 4.98 -21.20 5.45
C THR A 139 4.36 -20.69 4.14
N LEU A 140 5.00 -20.98 3.02
CA LEU A 140 4.49 -20.66 1.69
C LEU A 140 3.28 -21.53 1.36
N LEU A 141 2.11 -20.92 1.21
CA LEU A 141 0.87 -21.60 0.81
C LEU A 141 0.72 -21.67 -0.70
N GLN A 142 1.08 -20.59 -1.38
CA GLN A 142 0.88 -20.50 -2.82
C GLN A 142 1.94 -19.60 -3.46
N ASP A 143 2.43 -20.03 -4.62
CA ASP A 143 3.36 -19.30 -5.49
C ASP A 143 2.69 -19.11 -6.84
N ILE A 144 2.10 -17.93 -7.07
CA ILE A 144 1.34 -17.61 -8.27
C ILE A 144 2.26 -16.92 -9.25
N GLN A 145 2.58 -17.57 -10.36
CA GLN A 145 3.28 -16.94 -11.46
C GLN A 145 2.31 -16.02 -12.20
N LEU A 146 2.60 -14.74 -12.20
CA LEU A 146 1.86 -13.76 -12.99
C LEU A 146 2.29 -13.86 -14.45
N ARG A 147 1.38 -13.61 -15.37
CA ARG A 147 1.68 -13.62 -16.81
C ARG A 147 2.81 -12.62 -17.12
N GLU A 148 3.59 -12.91 -18.19
CA GLU A 148 4.70 -12.05 -18.61
C GLU A 148 4.31 -10.60 -18.87
N ASP A 149 3.05 -10.37 -19.33
CA ASP A 149 2.53 -9.02 -19.54
C ASP A 149 2.21 -8.28 -18.23
N ILE A 150 2.31 -8.95 -17.04
CA ILE A 150 2.26 -8.34 -15.71
C ILE A 150 3.68 -8.18 -15.12
N GLY A 151 4.71 -8.07 -15.92
CA GLY A 151 6.08 -7.86 -15.44
C GLY A 151 6.21 -6.64 -14.52
N GLY A 152 7.06 -6.70 -13.51
CA GLY A 152 7.30 -5.61 -12.55
C GLY A 152 6.10 -5.25 -11.67
N PRO A 153 5.39 -6.23 -11.07
CA PRO A 153 4.28 -5.94 -10.17
C PRO A 153 4.80 -5.21 -8.92
N TRP A 154 3.97 -4.30 -8.37
CA TRP A 154 4.40 -3.49 -7.24
C TRP A 154 3.62 -3.78 -5.96
N HIS A 155 2.32 -3.93 -6.04
CA HIS A 155 1.45 -4.20 -4.91
C HIS A 155 0.28 -5.08 -5.32
N ALA A 156 -0.20 -5.93 -4.43
CA ALA A 156 -1.42 -6.70 -4.62
C ALA A 156 -2.34 -6.59 -3.42
N VAL A 157 -3.65 -6.64 -3.66
CA VAL A 157 -4.69 -6.77 -2.62
C VAL A 157 -5.73 -7.80 -3.07
N GLN A 158 -6.28 -8.56 -2.13
CA GLN A 158 -7.35 -9.50 -2.41
C GLN A 158 -8.71 -8.78 -2.45
N LEU A 159 -9.52 -9.10 -3.44
CA LEU A 159 -10.93 -8.70 -3.51
C LEU A 159 -11.82 -9.70 -2.78
N PRO A 160 -13.03 -9.29 -2.33
CA PRO A 160 -14.01 -10.22 -1.74
C PRO A 160 -14.41 -11.37 -2.67
N THR A 161 -14.18 -11.24 -3.96
CA THR A 161 -14.41 -12.28 -4.98
C THR A 161 -13.33 -13.37 -5.00
N GLY A 162 -12.29 -13.26 -4.18
CA GLY A 162 -11.11 -14.14 -4.20
C GLY A 162 -10.09 -13.81 -5.30
N GLN A 163 -10.37 -12.83 -6.16
CA GLN A 163 -9.42 -12.32 -7.16
C GLN A 163 -8.41 -11.37 -6.50
N PHE A 164 -7.26 -11.20 -7.14
CA PHE A 164 -6.25 -10.24 -6.69
C PHE A 164 -6.19 -9.04 -7.63
N LEU A 165 -6.15 -7.84 -7.06
CA LEU A 165 -5.75 -6.65 -7.80
C LEU A 165 -4.24 -6.51 -7.72
N VAL A 166 -3.59 -6.34 -8.86
CA VAL A 166 -2.13 -6.19 -8.96
C VAL A 166 -1.81 -4.90 -9.68
N SER A 167 -1.02 -4.02 -9.05
CA SER A 167 -0.48 -2.84 -9.73
C SER A 167 0.82 -3.17 -10.46
N ARG A 168 0.97 -2.66 -11.66
CA ARG A 168 2.19 -2.74 -12.44
C ARG A 168 2.79 -1.36 -12.65
N SER A 169 4.07 -1.19 -12.34
CA SER A 169 4.74 0.10 -12.26
C SER A 169 5.80 0.36 -13.33
N ASP A 170 6.10 -0.62 -14.16
CA ASP A 170 7.07 -0.46 -15.26
C ASP A 170 6.40 0.04 -16.56
N SER A 171 6.77 -0.44 -17.72
CA SER A 171 6.41 0.11 -19.03
C SER A 171 4.91 0.25 -19.35
N LEU A 172 4.00 -0.46 -18.67
CA LEU A 172 2.57 -0.44 -19.02
C LEU A 172 1.65 0.26 -18.02
N HIS A 173 2.11 0.59 -16.80
CA HIS A 173 1.34 1.34 -15.79
C HIS A 173 -0.15 0.96 -15.75
N ARG A 174 -0.44 -0.24 -15.22
CA ARG A 174 -1.77 -0.84 -15.29
C ARG A 174 -2.16 -1.50 -13.98
N VAL A 175 -3.44 -1.48 -13.66
CA VAL A 175 -4.04 -2.32 -12.62
C VAL A 175 -4.68 -3.52 -13.29
N TYR A 176 -4.36 -4.72 -12.81
CA TYR A 176 -4.92 -5.98 -13.25
C TYR A 176 -5.77 -6.61 -12.16
N ALA A 177 -6.89 -7.20 -12.54
CA ALA A 177 -7.56 -8.19 -11.72
C ALA A 177 -7.14 -9.58 -12.23
N VAL A 178 -6.55 -10.38 -11.36
CA VAL A 178 -6.06 -11.72 -11.67
C VAL A 178 -6.76 -12.76 -10.81
N GLY A 179 -7.02 -13.93 -11.40
CA GLY A 179 -7.53 -15.09 -10.67
C GLY A 179 -6.43 -15.80 -9.88
N ILE A 180 -6.84 -16.80 -9.07
CA ILE A 180 -5.96 -17.61 -8.21
C ILE A 180 -4.86 -18.35 -8.99
N GLY A 181 -5.04 -18.59 -10.27
CA GLY A 181 -4.04 -19.18 -11.17
C GLY A 181 -3.18 -18.16 -11.92
N GLY A 182 -3.20 -16.87 -11.56
CA GLY A 182 -2.42 -15.82 -12.20
C GLY A 182 -2.98 -15.31 -13.55
N ALA A 183 -4.11 -15.85 -14.00
CA ALA A 183 -4.75 -15.42 -15.25
C ALA A 183 -5.39 -14.03 -15.12
N VAL A 184 -5.15 -13.15 -16.10
CA VAL A 184 -5.79 -11.83 -16.15
C VAL A 184 -7.26 -11.98 -16.49
N VAL A 185 -8.12 -11.43 -15.65
CA VAL A 185 -9.58 -11.39 -15.84
C VAL A 185 -9.99 -10.06 -16.47
N ARG A 186 -9.44 -8.95 -15.98
CA ARG A 186 -9.69 -7.59 -16.46
C ARG A 186 -8.55 -6.65 -16.08
N SER A 187 -8.51 -5.47 -16.69
CA SER A 187 -7.47 -4.49 -16.36
C SER A 187 -7.89 -3.06 -16.68
N TYR A 188 -7.27 -2.10 -16.00
CA TYR A 188 -7.44 -0.66 -16.25
C TYR A 188 -6.10 0.01 -16.50
N GLY A 189 -6.05 0.98 -17.46
CA GLY A 189 -4.86 1.72 -17.81
C GLY A 189 -4.08 1.13 -18.96
N GLY A 190 -2.77 1.32 -18.99
CA GLY A 190 -1.87 0.77 -20.02
C GLY A 190 -1.27 1.80 -20.96
N LYS A 191 -1.57 3.09 -20.79
CA LYS A 191 -0.90 4.21 -21.47
C LYS A 191 -0.26 5.12 -20.45
N ILE A 192 0.95 5.58 -20.72
CA ILE A 192 1.65 6.56 -19.90
C ILE A 192 1.02 7.93 -20.11
N GLY A 193 0.78 8.66 -19.03
CA GLY A 193 0.28 10.03 -19.08
C GLY A 193 -0.55 10.41 -17.86
N SER A 194 -1.19 11.57 -17.91
CA SER A 194 -1.97 12.15 -16.81
C SER A 194 -3.47 12.25 -17.10
N GLN A 195 -3.93 11.90 -18.29
CA GLN A 195 -5.36 11.88 -18.61
C GLN A 195 -6.05 10.67 -17.94
N LEU A 196 -7.39 10.65 -17.92
CA LEU A 196 -8.16 9.46 -17.53
C LEU A 196 -7.75 8.27 -18.40
N LYS A 197 -7.62 7.09 -17.81
CA LYS A 197 -7.07 5.85 -18.39
C LYS A 197 -5.56 5.90 -18.71
N GLN A 198 -4.88 6.98 -18.34
CA GLN A 198 -3.42 7.06 -18.37
C GLN A 198 -2.89 7.13 -16.94
N MET A 199 -1.78 6.50 -16.67
CA MET A 199 -1.11 6.47 -15.37
C MET A 199 0.40 6.55 -15.56
N ASN A 200 1.13 6.92 -14.52
CA ASN A 200 2.59 6.99 -14.58
C ASN A 200 3.23 6.51 -13.29
N LYS A 201 3.82 5.31 -13.33
CA LYS A 201 4.44 4.62 -12.18
C LYS A 201 3.47 4.45 -11.00
N ILE A 202 2.39 3.72 -11.23
CA ILE A 202 1.48 3.36 -10.14
C ILE A 202 2.20 2.50 -9.10
N ARG A 203 1.88 2.73 -7.84
CA ARG A 203 2.51 2.05 -6.69
C ARG A 203 1.46 1.33 -5.84
N GLY A 204 1.14 1.86 -4.68
CA GLY A 204 0.20 1.26 -3.75
C GLY A 204 -1.22 1.16 -4.29
N LEU A 205 -1.90 0.12 -3.86
CA LEU A 205 -3.32 -0.10 -4.03
C LEU A 205 -3.97 -0.28 -2.66
N THR A 206 -5.22 0.11 -2.52
CA THR A 206 -6.06 -0.33 -1.42
C THR A 206 -7.51 -0.39 -1.90
N VAL A 207 -8.36 -1.10 -1.14
CA VAL A 207 -9.80 -1.18 -1.41
C VAL A 207 -10.51 -0.59 -0.20
N ASP A 208 -11.43 0.32 -0.44
CA ASP A 208 -12.21 0.94 0.63
C ASP A 208 -13.44 0.11 1.03
N GLY A 209 -14.19 0.61 2.01
CA GLY A 209 -15.38 -0.07 2.54
C GLY A 209 -16.54 -0.23 1.55
N GLU A 210 -16.53 0.50 0.45
CA GLU A 210 -17.50 0.39 -0.65
C GLU A 210 -16.98 -0.48 -1.80
N GLY A 211 -15.77 -1.03 -1.65
CA GLY A 211 -15.12 -1.87 -2.65
C GLY A 211 -14.50 -1.08 -3.80
N ARG A 212 -14.36 0.25 -3.68
CA ARG A 212 -13.66 1.06 -4.68
C ARG A 212 -12.17 0.84 -4.58
N VAL A 213 -11.49 0.79 -5.71
CA VAL A 213 -10.04 0.60 -5.79
C VAL A 213 -9.35 1.96 -5.79
N LEU A 214 -8.58 2.23 -4.77
CA LEU A 214 -7.74 3.43 -4.66
C LEU A 214 -6.35 3.12 -5.20
N VAL A 215 -5.82 3.98 -6.06
CA VAL A 215 -4.55 3.78 -6.76
C VAL A 215 -3.65 5.00 -6.57
N ALA A 216 -2.43 4.77 -6.09
CA ALA A 216 -1.39 5.79 -6.01
C ALA A 216 -0.69 5.94 -7.38
N ASP A 217 -1.00 7.01 -8.09
CA ASP A 217 -0.40 7.35 -9.38
C ASP A 217 0.82 8.28 -9.14
N TRP A 218 1.94 7.63 -8.76
CA TRP A 218 3.10 8.23 -8.10
C TRP A 218 3.74 9.40 -8.87
N ASN A 219 3.97 9.24 -10.18
CA ASN A 219 4.61 10.27 -10.99
C ASN A 219 3.66 11.41 -11.39
N ASN A 220 2.36 11.16 -11.33
CA ASN A 220 1.36 12.20 -11.60
C ASN A 220 0.93 12.94 -10.32
N ASP A 221 1.53 12.59 -9.16
CA ASP A 221 1.25 13.24 -7.87
C ASP A 221 -0.27 13.23 -7.52
N ARG A 222 -1.00 12.14 -7.85
CA ARG A 222 -2.46 12.05 -7.65
C ARG A 222 -2.91 10.68 -7.16
N LEU A 223 -4.17 10.61 -6.71
CA LEU A 223 -4.89 9.36 -6.49
C LEU A 223 -5.97 9.17 -7.55
N LEU A 224 -6.17 7.92 -7.95
CA LEU A 224 -7.32 7.52 -8.75
C LEU A 224 -8.24 6.62 -7.92
N VAL A 225 -9.54 6.79 -8.10
CA VAL A 225 -10.58 5.89 -7.61
C VAL A 225 -11.16 5.16 -8.80
N ILE A 226 -11.03 3.84 -8.80
CA ILE A 226 -11.49 2.98 -9.90
C ILE A 226 -12.61 2.09 -9.39
N ASP A 227 -13.65 1.89 -10.17
CA ASP A 227 -14.73 0.96 -9.84
C ASP A 227 -14.23 -0.51 -9.81
N GLN A 228 -14.96 -1.39 -9.13
CA GLN A 228 -14.61 -2.81 -9.01
C GLN A 228 -14.53 -3.53 -10.37
N SER A 229 -15.26 -3.04 -11.37
CA SER A 229 -15.24 -3.60 -12.72
C SER A 229 -13.99 -3.23 -13.51
N LEU A 230 -13.18 -2.30 -12.99
CA LEU A 230 -12.02 -1.70 -13.68
C LEU A 230 -12.40 -1.03 -15.01
N SER A 231 -13.60 -0.46 -15.09
CA SER A 231 -14.12 0.19 -16.31
C SER A 231 -14.00 1.70 -16.26
N ASN A 232 -14.27 2.28 -15.08
CA ASN A 232 -14.29 3.72 -14.87
C ASN A 232 -13.35 4.14 -13.76
N ALA A 233 -12.74 5.30 -13.91
CA ALA A 233 -11.90 5.92 -12.89
C ALA A 233 -12.18 7.42 -12.79
N HIS A 234 -11.97 7.92 -11.59
CA HIS A 234 -12.03 9.34 -11.27
C HIS A 234 -10.77 9.74 -10.52
N GLU A 235 -10.34 10.98 -10.71
CA GLU A 235 -9.28 11.54 -9.88
C GLU A 235 -9.87 11.96 -8.53
N MET A 236 -9.22 11.53 -7.44
CA MET A 236 -9.53 12.00 -6.10
C MET A 236 -8.74 13.29 -5.83
N SER A 237 -9.42 14.41 -5.73
CA SER A 237 -8.78 15.66 -5.32
C SER A 237 -8.40 15.58 -3.84
N VAL A 238 -7.11 15.73 -3.53
CA VAL A 238 -6.56 15.73 -2.16
C VAL A 238 -6.03 17.13 -1.86
N CYS A 239 -6.79 17.89 -1.09
CA CYS A 239 -6.42 19.27 -0.74
C CYS A 239 -5.46 19.28 0.44
N VAL A 240 -4.17 19.35 0.18
CA VAL A 240 -3.10 19.46 1.16
C VAL A 240 -2.09 20.54 0.73
N ASP A 241 -1.46 21.19 1.70
CA ASP A 241 -0.49 22.27 1.44
C ASP A 241 0.66 21.79 0.54
N GLY A 242 0.82 22.49 -0.58
CA GLY A 242 1.79 22.18 -1.63
C GLY A 242 1.41 20.96 -2.47
N GLY A 243 0.16 20.50 -2.41
CA GLY A 243 -0.38 19.35 -3.15
C GLY A 243 0.17 18.01 -2.70
N LEU A 244 -0.42 16.95 -3.18
CA LEU A 244 0.07 15.58 -3.00
C LEU A 244 1.39 15.39 -3.77
N LYS A 245 2.39 14.69 -3.19
CA LYS A 245 3.72 14.52 -3.81
C LYS A 245 4.23 13.09 -3.72
N GLY A 246 4.19 12.39 -4.85
CA GLY A 246 4.64 11.01 -4.95
C GLY A 246 3.91 10.07 -4.00
N PRO A 247 2.57 9.95 -4.08
CA PRO A 247 1.85 8.98 -3.28
C PRO A 247 2.38 7.59 -3.61
N ARG A 248 2.76 6.82 -2.60
CA ARG A 248 3.44 5.54 -2.80
C ARG A 248 2.77 4.37 -2.11
N SER A 249 2.64 4.44 -0.81
CA SER A 249 1.95 3.44 -0.01
C SER A 249 0.59 3.97 0.41
N MET A 250 -0.38 3.06 0.49
CA MET A 250 -1.72 3.39 0.99
C MET A 250 -2.22 2.28 1.89
N TRP A 251 -2.94 2.70 2.92
CA TRP A 251 -3.65 1.81 3.82
C TRP A 251 -5.02 2.37 4.13
N TYR A 252 -6.07 1.57 3.91
CA TYR A 252 -7.41 1.91 4.32
C TYR A 252 -7.77 1.16 5.62
N ASP A 253 -7.92 1.92 6.70
CA ASP A 253 -8.40 1.42 7.98
C ASP A 253 -9.93 1.35 7.95
N GLN A 254 -10.45 0.16 7.71
CA GLN A 254 -11.88 -0.12 7.62
C GLN A 254 -12.61 0.27 8.93
N SER A 255 -11.99 0.02 10.08
CA SER A 255 -12.61 0.27 11.39
C SER A 255 -12.82 1.75 11.67
N ARG A 256 -11.91 2.58 11.18
CA ARG A 256 -11.94 4.05 11.33
C ARG A 256 -12.46 4.76 10.09
N GLN A 257 -12.67 4.03 8.99
CA GLN A 257 -13.00 4.60 7.67
C GLN A 257 -12.00 5.68 7.25
N ARG A 258 -10.72 5.39 7.47
CA ARG A 258 -9.61 6.32 7.34
C ARG A 258 -8.61 5.82 6.31
N LEU A 259 -8.20 6.72 5.41
CA LEU A 259 -7.16 6.45 4.44
C LEU A 259 -5.86 7.12 4.89
N TYR A 260 -4.79 6.34 4.92
CA TYR A 260 -3.42 6.80 5.09
C TYR A 260 -2.69 6.73 3.75
N ILE A 261 -1.97 7.80 3.39
CA ILE A 261 -1.23 7.90 2.12
C ILE A 261 0.20 8.31 2.45
N GLY A 262 1.14 7.41 2.24
CA GLY A 262 2.57 7.70 2.39
C GLY A 262 3.11 8.42 1.16
N GLU A 263 3.69 9.60 1.36
CA GLU A 263 4.39 10.37 0.33
C GLU A 263 5.88 10.03 0.30
N ASP A 264 6.34 9.54 -0.84
CA ASP A 264 7.74 9.25 -1.10
C ASP A 264 8.59 10.53 -1.23
N LYS A 265 8.07 11.55 -1.93
CA LYS A 265 8.86 12.75 -2.25
C LYS A 265 9.03 13.73 -1.08
N ARG A 266 8.23 13.61 -0.01
CA ARG A 266 8.23 14.60 1.11
C ARG A 266 8.35 14.00 2.52
N GLY A 267 8.42 12.68 2.68
CA GLY A 267 8.48 12.06 3.99
C GLY A 267 7.28 12.42 4.88
N ARG A 268 6.06 12.35 4.32
CA ARG A 268 4.82 12.66 5.03
C ARG A 268 3.82 11.52 4.87
N VAL A 269 2.92 11.39 5.84
CA VAL A 269 1.71 10.60 5.71
C VAL A 269 0.51 11.53 5.74
N ILE A 270 -0.29 11.52 4.69
CA ILE A 270 -1.54 12.25 4.58
C ILE A 270 -2.66 11.38 5.15
N VAL A 271 -3.50 11.96 5.99
CA VAL A 271 -4.62 11.26 6.64
C VAL A 271 -5.94 11.86 6.17
N ILE A 272 -6.83 11.00 5.70
CA ILE A 272 -8.17 11.35 5.23
C ILE A 272 -9.18 10.54 6.03
N ASP A 273 -10.03 11.22 6.81
CA ASP A 273 -11.12 10.59 7.55
C ASP A 273 -12.42 10.57 6.74
N LYS A 274 -13.31 9.64 7.10
CA LYS A 274 -14.67 9.54 6.55
C LYS A 274 -14.70 9.39 5.02
N LEU A 275 -13.80 8.57 4.49
CA LEU A 275 -13.72 8.34 3.04
C LEU A 275 -15.06 7.86 2.43
N LYS A 276 -15.95 7.26 3.23
CA LYS A 276 -17.30 6.86 2.80
C LYS A 276 -18.17 8.03 2.31
N ASP A 277 -17.90 9.25 2.80
CA ASP A 277 -18.65 10.45 2.40
C ASP A 277 -18.20 10.98 1.04
N PHE A 278 -17.12 10.41 0.50
CA PHE A 278 -16.60 10.73 -0.84
C PHE A 278 -17.54 10.11 -1.89
N LYS A 279 -18.30 10.95 -2.59
CA LYS A 279 -19.19 10.52 -3.68
C LYS A 279 -18.50 10.71 -5.02
N ILE A 280 -18.58 9.70 -5.86
CA ILE A 280 -18.24 9.78 -7.27
C ILE A 280 -19.53 10.25 -7.97
N ASN A 281 -19.55 11.47 -8.49
CA ASN A 281 -20.66 12.01 -9.27
C ASN A 281 -20.57 11.51 -10.72
#